data_b311921f6c02eb30a71c607fd3cef9f9
#
_entry.id   b311921f6c02eb30a71c607fd3cef9f9
#
_cell.length_a   1.000
_cell.length_b   1.000
_cell.length_c   1.000
_cell.angle_alpha   90.00
_cell.angle_beta   90.00
_cell.angle_gamma   90.00
#
_symmetry.space_group_name_H-M   'P 1'
#
loop_
_entity.id
_entity.type
_entity.pdbx_description
1 polymer ?
#
loop_
_entity_poly.entity_id
_entity_poly.type
_entity_poly.pdbx_seq_one_letter_code
_entity_poly.pdbx_strand_id
1 'polypeptide(L)'
;AGYNAIRTAHNPPAPALLDACDRLGMLVIDETFDAWTSGKVTNDYHLYFHEWWQADVTAMVRRDRNHPSVIMWSIGNEIFEALGDPVGAEWSARQADYVRSLDNTRLVTSGIMFNFLEDIERGDVGGSFKLKPVAADPMNDTWGRQTAAFVAPLDVVGYNYMVQRYAVDRTRFP
;
A
#
# COMPACT_ATOMS: atom_id res chain seq x y z
N ALA A 1 -19.34 -15.51 1.62
CA ALA A 1 -19.41 -14.08 1.31
C ALA A 1 -19.05 -13.79 -0.16
N GLY A 2 -18.50 -14.78 -0.91
CA GLY A 2 -18.18 -14.63 -2.33
C GLY A 2 -16.88 -13.88 -2.64
N TYR A 3 -16.01 -13.69 -1.66
CA TYR A 3 -14.67 -13.12 -1.89
C TYR A 3 -13.82 -14.11 -2.71
N ASN A 4 -13.04 -13.57 -3.65
CA ASN A 4 -12.13 -14.33 -4.51
C ASN A 4 -10.69 -13.80 -4.49
N ALA A 5 -10.39 -12.85 -3.62
CA ALA A 5 -9.07 -12.27 -3.46
C ALA A 5 -8.74 -12.01 -1.99
N ILE A 6 -7.45 -12.07 -1.67
CA ILE A 6 -6.87 -11.82 -0.35
C ILE A 6 -5.71 -10.83 -0.51
N ARG A 7 -5.61 -9.87 0.38
CA ARG A 7 -4.38 -9.10 0.63
C ARG A 7 -3.76 -9.60 1.92
N THR A 8 -2.47 -9.90 1.90
CA THR A 8 -1.76 -10.47 3.07
C THR A 8 -1.33 -9.35 4.02
N ALA A 9 -2.29 -8.87 4.75
CA ALA A 9 -2.13 -7.71 5.65
C ALA A 9 -1.42 -8.11 6.96
N HIS A 10 -0.30 -7.55 7.31
CA HIS A 10 0.51 -6.57 6.56
C HIS A 10 1.96 -7.04 6.55
N ASN A 11 2.19 -8.25 6.05
CA ASN A 11 3.49 -8.90 5.96
C ASN A 11 3.41 -10.14 5.05
N PRO A 12 4.56 -10.70 4.62
CA PRO A 12 4.59 -11.88 3.75
C PRO A 12 3.85 -13.07 4.35
N PRO A 13 3.01 -13.77 3.57
CA PRO A 13 2.20 -14.88 4.07
C PRO A 13 3.02 -16.14 4.32
N ALA A 14 2.43 -17.06 5.07
CA ALA A 14 2.96 -18.42 5.13
C ALA A 14 2.84 -19.10 3.76
N PRO A 15 3.87 -19.86 3.29
CA PRO A 15 3.81 -20.55 2.00
C PRO A 15 2.57 -21.43 1.82
N ALA A 16 2.14 -22.11 2.88
CA ALA A 16 0.94 -22.95 2.87
C ALA A 16 -0.35 -22.18 2.51
N LEU A 17 -0.42 -20.86 2.80
CA LEU A 17 -1.55 -20.02 2.37
C LEU A 17 -1.54 -19.85 0.86
N LEU A 18 -0.38 -19.58 0.25
CA LEU A 18 -0.25 -19.43 -1.20
C LEU A 18 -0.56 -20.76 -1.92
N ASP A 19 -0.05 -21.89 -1.40
CA ASP A 19 -0.41 -23.23 -1.90
C ASP A 19 -1.93 -23.47 -1.88
N ALA A 20 -2.61 -23.01 -0.84
CA ALA A 20 -4.06 -23.13 -0.74
C ALA A 20 -4.77 -22.19 -1.72
N CYS A 21 -4.27 -20.95 -1.88
CA CYS A 21 -4.81 -19.98 -2.84
C CYS A 21 -4.68 -20.49 -4.28
N ASP A 22 -3.54 -21.07 -4.64
CA ASP A 22 -3.34 -21.69 -5.97
C ASP A 22 -4.35 -22.78 -6.25
N ARG A 23 -4.59 -23.68 -5.27
CA ARG A 23 -5.56 -24.78 -5.44
C ARG A 23 -7.02 -24.32 -5.49
N LEU A 24 -7.35 -23.25 -4.77
CA LEU A 24 -8.73 -22.75 -4.63
C LEU A 24 -9.08 -21.65 -5.64
N GLY A 25 -8.14 -21.19 -6.45
CA GLY A 25 -8.33 -20.09 -7.39
C GLY A 25 -8.52 -18.73 -6.70
N MET A 26 -7.95 -18.54 -5.52
CA MET A 26 -7.95 -17.26 -4.81
C MET A 26 -6.82 -16.37 -5.31
N LEU A 27 -7.11 -15.13 -5.65
CA LEU A 27 -6.11 -14.14 -6.03
C LEU A 27 -5.45 -13.55 -4.78
N VAL A 28 -4.15 -13.21 -4.88
CA VAL A 28 -3.38 -12.69 -3.75
C VAL A 28 -2.66 -11.41 -4.13
N ILE A 29 -2.82 -10.39 -3.31
CA ILE A 29 -1.92 -9.24 -3.21
C ILE A 29 -0.94 -9.56 -2.09
N ASP A 30 0.31 -9.82 -2.45
CA ASP A 30 1.36 -10.22 -1.51
C ASP A 30 2.07 -8.98 -0.99
N GLU A 31 2.07 -8.78 0.35
CA GLU A 31 2.48 -7.52 0.97
C GLU A 31 3.68 -7.69 1.89
N THR A 32 4.61 -6.72 1.84
CA THR A 32 5.86 -6.76 2.61
C THR A 32 5.74 -6.13 4.00
N PHE A 33 5.45 -4.81 4.07
CA PHE A 33 5.72 -4.02 5.28
C PHE A 33 4.52 -3.22 5.76
N ASP A 34 4.35 -3.15 7.07
CA ASP A 34 3.40 -2.25 7.73
C ASP A 34 4.03 -0.91 8.16
N ALA A 35 5.34 -0.82 8.20
CA ALA A 35 6.08 0.40 8.50
C ALA A 35 7.39 0.43 7.70
N TRP A 36 7.85 1.65 7.34
CA TRP A 36 9.18 1.84 6.73
C TRP A 36 10.13 2.51 7.71
N THR A 37 10.52 3.76 7.47
CA THR A 37 11.48 4.48 8.31
C THR A 37 10.84 5.11 9.53
N SER A 38 9.54 5.42 9.45
CA SER A 38 8.73 5.94 10.55
C SER A 38 7.89 4.83 11.16
N GLY A 39 8.04 4.61 12.47
CA GLY A 39 7.31 3.57 13.19
C GLY A 39 5.88 3.97 13.51
N LYS A 40 4.97 3.02 13.45
CA LYS A 40 3.60 3.13 13.97
C LYS A 40 3.53 2.86 15.46
N VAL A 41 4.42 1.99 15.95
CA VAL A 41 4.60 1.67 17.36
C VAL A 41 6.09 1.56 17.69
N THR A 42 6.43 1.60 18.97
CA THR A 42 7.83 1.70 19.45
C THR A 42 8.73 0.58 18.95
N ASN A 43 8.22 -0.64 18.80
CA ASN A 43 9.01 -1.84 18.48
C ASN A 43 8.51 -2.53 17.21
N ASP A 44 8.17 -1.77 16.17
CA ASP A 44 7.82 -2.35 14.88
C ASP A 44 9.02 -2.44 13.92
N TYR A 45 8.74 -2.77 12.67
CA TYR A 45 9.74 -3.05 11.66
C TYR A 45 10.62 -1.82 11.29
N HIS A 46 10.21 -0.59 11.61
CA HIS A 46 10.99 0.62 11.32
C HIS A 46 12.42 0.56 11.88
N LEU A 47 12.62 -0.17 12.99
CA LEU A 47 13.94 -0.35 13.62
C LEU A 47 14.93 -1.12 12.73
N TYR A 48 14.41 -1.91 11.82
CA TYR A 48 15.18 -2.82 10.97
C TYR A 48 15.11 -2.48 9.50
N PHE A 49 14.18 -1.61 9.10
CA PHE A 49 13.85 -1.34 7.70
C PHE A 49 15.08 -0.98 6.86
N HIS A 50 15.90 -0.03 7.29
CA HIS A 50 17.08 0.43 6.53
C HIS A 50 18.06 -0.69 6.21
N GLU A 51 18.25 -1.63 7.13
CA GLU A 51 19.21 -2.72 6.99
C GLU A 51 18.62 -3.91 6.22
N TRP A 52 17.35 -4.23 6.44
CA TRP A 52 16.78 -5.52 6.03
C TRP A 52 15.79 -5.47 4.86
N TRP A 53 15.27 -4.31 4.47
CA TRP A 53 14.22 -4.22 3.47
C TRP A 53 14.53 -4.96 2.16
N GLN A 54 15.75 -4.87 1.63
CA GLN A 54 16.13 -5.55 0.39
C GLN A 54 16.17 -7.08 0.56
N ALA A 55 16.70 -7.55 1.69
CA ALA A 55 16.75 -8.96 1.99
C ALA A 55 15.35 -9.55 2.11
N ASP A 56 14.45 -8.86 2.80
CA ASP A 56 13.07 -9.30 3.03
C ASP A 56 12.22 -9.25 1.77
N VAL A 57 12.30 -8.17 0.97
CA VAL A 57 11.66 -8.09 -0.34
C VAL A 57 12.18 -9.21 -1.26
N THR A 58 13.50 -9.45 -1.27
CA THR A 58 14.09 -10.52 -2.08
C THR A 58 13.57 -11.89 -1.64
N ALA A 59 13.51 -12.13 -0.34
CA ALA A 59 13.03 -13.39 0.21
C ALA A 59 11.57 -13.65 -0.18
N MET A 60 10.69 -12.65 -0.01
CA MET A 60 9.28 -12.73 -0.41
C MET A 60 9.13 -12.98 -1.91
N VAL A 61 9.64 -12.08 -2.75
CA VAL A 61 9.43 -12.15 -4.20
C VAL A 61 10.01 -13.44 -4.79
N ARG A 62 11.22 -13.85 -4.40
CA ARG A 62 11.82 -15.09 -4.91
C ARG A 62 11.10 -16.34 -4.46
N ARG A 63 10.56 -16.36 -3.25
CA ARG A 63 9.78 -17.48 -2.72
C ARG A 63 8.44 -17.58 -3.47
N ASP A 64 7.75 -16.45 -3.68
CA ASP A 64 6.33 -16.42 -4.00
C ASP A 64 6.01 -16.16 -5.48
N ARG A 65 6.97 -15.68 -6.29
CA ARG A 65 6.75 -15.36 -7.73
C ARG A 65 6.29 -16.52 -8.62
N ASN A 66 6.44 -17.74 -8.17
CA ASN A 66 5.99 -18.92 -8.91
C ASN A 66 4.56 -19.36 -8.54
N HIS A 67 3.91 -18.69 -7.58
CA HIS A 67 2.51 -18.93 -7.26
C HIS A 67 1.59 -18.20 -8.25
N PRO A 68 0.76 -18.91 -9.03
CA PRO A 68 -0.16 -18.28 -9.97
C PRO A 68 -1.26 -17.47 -9.29
N SER A 69 -1.53 -17.71 -8.02
CA SER A 69 -2.45 -16.91 -7.21
C SER A 69 -1.94 -15.48 -6.94
N VAL A 70 -0.62 -15.28 -6.86
CA VAL A 70 -0.05 -13.94 -6.61
C VAL A 70 -0.16 -13.10 -7.88
N ILE A 71 -0.96 -12.04 -7.82
CA ILE A 71 -1.23 -11.16 -8.96
C ILE A 71 -0.59 -9.79 -8.84
N MET A 72 -0.16 -9.40 -7.63
CA MET A 72 0.35 -8.07 -7.35
C MET A 72 1.28 -8.09 -6.12
N TRP A 73 2.30 -7.25 -6.16
CA TRP A 73 3.21 -7.00 -5.03
C TRP A 73 2.83 -5.70 -4.34
N SER A 74 2.60 -5.73 -3.03
CA SER A 74 2.38 -4.53 -2.22
C SER A 74 3.63 -4.21 -1.40
N ILE A 75 4.15 -2.99 -1.57
CA ILE A 75 5.38 -2.55 -0.91
C ILE A 75 5.15 -1.90 0.45
N GLY A 76 3.88 -1.69 0.83
CA GLY A 76 3.60 -1.10 2.14
C GLY A 76 2.13 -0.89 2.44
N ASN A 77 1.83 -0.77 3.73
CA ASN A 77 0.53 -0.45 4.26
C ASN A 77 0.58 0.83 5.08
N GLU A 78 -0.24 1.82 4.72
CA GLU A 78 -0.46 3.03 5.53
C GLU A 78 0.84 3.69 6.01
N ILE A 79 1.80 3.77 5.11
CA ILE A 79 3.12 4.33 5.37
C ILE A 79 2.98 5.83 5.67
N PHE A 80 3.47 6.27 6.82
CA PHE A 80 3.33 7.66 7.26
C PHE A 80 4.02 8.64 6.32
N GLU A 81 5.15 8.24 5.76
CA GLU A 81 5.94 9.03 4.80
C GLU A 81 5.19 9.27 3.46
N ALA A 82 4.10 8.52 3.18
CA ALA A 82 3.28 8.74 2.00
C ALA A 82 2.54 10.09 2.00
N LEU A 83 2.37 10.70 3.17
CA LEU A 83 1.58 11.91 3.36
C LEU A 83 2.40 13.21 3.18
N GLY A 84 3.22 13.26 2.13
CA GLY A 84 3.94 14.48 1.74
C GLY A 84 5.39 14.56 2.18
N ASP A 85 5.94 13.50 2.77
CA ASP A 85 7.36 13.43 3.07
C ASP A 85 8.16 13.07 1.80
N PRO A 86 9.13 13.90 1.36
CA PRO A 86 9.99 13.59 0.22
C PRO A 86 10.72 12.24 0.34
N VAL A 87 11.08 11.84 1.56
CA VAL A 87 11.72 10.54 1.85
C VAL A 87 10.78 9.38 1.49
N GLY A 88 9.47 9.55 1.69
CA GLY A 88 8.47 8.56 1.31
C GLY A 88 8.42 8.31 -0.20
N ALA A 89 8.47 9.38 -0.99
CA ALA A 89 8.49 9.28 -2.46
C ALA A 89 9.77 8.58 -2.96
N GLU A 90 10.93 8.91 -2.37
CA GLU A 90 12.20 8.25 -2.71
C GLU A 90 12.15 6.75 -2.38
N TRP A 91 11.67 6.38 -1.20
CA TRP A 91 11.53 4.97 -0.81
C TRP A 91 10.51 4.21 -1.64
N SER A 92 9.38 4.85 -2.01
CA SER A 92 8.40 4.25 -2.89
C SER A 92 9.01 3.89 -4.24
N ALA A 93 9.71 4.83 -4.89
CA ALA A 93 10.40 4.59 -6.15
C ALA A 93 11.45 3.47 -6.02
N ARG A 94 12.29 3.56 -5.00
CA ARG A 94 13.38 2.60 -4.77
C ARG A 94 12.87 1.18 -4.54
N GLN A 95 11.79 1.01 -3.76
CA GLN A 95 11.21 -0.32 -3.53
C GLN A 95 10.47 -0.84 -4.75
N ALA A 96 9.69 -0.01 -5.43
CA ALA A 96 8.99 -0.41 -6.65
C ALA A 96 9.97 -0.89 -7.73
N ASP A 97 11.04 -0.14 -7.98
CA ASP A 97 12.08 -0.52 -8.93
C ASP A 97 12.80 -1.81 -8.52
N TYR A 98 13.04 -1.98 -7.22
CA TYR A 98 13.69 -3.18 -6.72
C TYR A 98 12.81 -4.42 -6.88
N VAL A 99 11.51 -4.33 -6.55
CA VAL A 99 10.55 -5.41 -6.81
C VAL A 99 10.53 -5.78 -8.29
N ARG A 100 10.44 -4.78 -9.20
CA ARG A 100 10.44 -5.01 -10.65
C ARG A 100 11.75 -5.65 -11.14
N SER A 101 12.87 -5.37 -10.49
CA SER A 101 14.14 -6.03 -10.82
C SER A 101 14.16 -7.53 -10.49
N LEU A 102 13.33 -7.97 -9.55
CA LEU A 102 13.18 -9.36 -9.13
C LEU A 102 12.05 -10.09 -9.87
N ASP A 103 10.96 -9.37 -10.17
CA ASP A 103 9.80 -9.82 -10.93
C ASP A 103 9.11 -8.65 -11.62
N ASN A 104 9.20 -8.58 -12.95
CA ASN A 104 8.57 -7.56 -13.78
C ASN A 104 7.27 -8.04 -14.44
N THR A 105 6.72 -9.15 -13.99
CA THR A 105 5.50 -9.75 -14.58
C THR A 105 4.23 -9.34 -13.84
N ARG A 106 4.37 -8.76 -12.65
CA ARG A 106 3.27 -8.34 -11.78
C ARG A 106 3.33 -6.87 -11.44
N LEU A 107 2.16 -6.30 -11.17
CA LEU A 107 2.02 -4.89 -10.81
C LEU A 107 2.48 -4.65 -9.37
N VAL A 108 2.97 -3.44 -9.11
CA VAL A 108 3.38 -2.98 -7.78
C VAL A 108 2.36 -1.98 -7.24
N THR A 109 1.99 -2.16 -5.98
CA THR A 109 1.03 -1.32 -5.26
C THR A 109 1.49 -0.96 -3.86
N SER A 110 0.80 -0.06 -3.19
CA SER A 110 0.86 0.21 -1.76
C SER A 110 -0.51 0.67 -1.26
N GLY A 111 -0.89 0.26 -0.05
CA GLY A 111 -2.11 0.72 0.60
C GLY A 111 -1.88 2.07 1.29
N ILE A 112 -2.61 3.11 0.87
CA ILE A 112 -2.44 4.47 1.38
C ILE A 112 -3.68 4.89 2.15
N MET A 113 -3.47 5.44 3.34
CA MET A 113 -4.54 5.95 4.19
C MET A 113 -4.79 7.45 3.98
N PHE A 114 -5.90 7.93 4.54
CA PHE A 114 -6.21 9.35 4.65
C PHE A 114 -5.30 10.06 5.68
N ASN A 115 -5.21 11.38 5.58
CA ASN A 115 -4.54 12.20 6.59
C ASN A 115 -5.50 12.48 7.75
N PHE A 116 -5.19 11.92 8.93
CA PHE A 116 -6.01 12.08 10.15
C PHE A 116 -6.25 13.54 10.57
N LEU A 117 -5.34 14.44 10.22
CA LEU A 117 -5.46 15.85 10.60
C LEU A 117 -6.30 16.65 9.61
N GLU A 118 -6.27 16.28 8.34
CA GLU A 118 -6.81 17.11 7.25
C GLU A 118 -8.07 16.53 6.61
N ASP A 119 -8.18 15.20 6.52
CA ASP A 119 -9.25 14.52 5.78
C ASP A 119 -10.45 14.11 6.64
N ILE A 120 -10.40 14.36 7.96
CA ILE A 120 -11.45 13.99 8.89
C ILE A 120 -12.30 15.19 9.29
N GLU A 121 -13.62 15.05 9.20
CA GLU A 121 -14.57 15.86 9.95
C GLU A 121 -14.73 15.24 11.35
N ARG A 122 -14.44 16.01 12.40
CA ARG A 122 -14.71 15.55 13.77
C ARG A 122 -16.23 15.43 13.94
N GLY A 123 -16.69 14.20 14.06
CA GLY A 123 -18.08 13.90 14.37
C GLY A 123 -18.38 14.24 15.83
N ASP A 124 -19.64 14.59 16.11
CA ASP A 124 -20.15 14.76 17.46
C ASP A 124 -20.06 13.45 18.23
N VAL A 125 -19.69 13.57 19.51
CA VAL A 125 -19.76 12.60 20.61
C VAL A 125 -19.83 11.11 20.24
N GLY A 126 -18.74 10.37 20.50
CA GLY A 126 -18.72 8.91 20.41
C GLY A 126 -17.60 8.30 19.58
N GLY A 127 -16.64 9.10 19.10
CA GLY A 127 -15.44 8.59 18.44
C GLY A 127 -15.63 8.15 17.00
N SER A 128 -16.76 8.41 16.35
CA SER A 128 -16.93 8.21 14.92
C SER A 128 -16.30 9.39 14.16
N PHE A 129 -15.45 9.09 13.18
CA PHE A 129 -14.96 10.09 12.24
C PHE A 129 -15.66 9.91 10.89
N LYS A 130 -15.83 11.02 10.18
CA LYS A 130 -16.33 11.04 8.82
C LYS A 130 -15.26 11.61 7.90
N LEU A 131 -14.96 10.92 6.82
CA LEU A 131 -14.04 11.44 5.81
C LEU A 131 -14.67 12.61 5.07
N LYS A 132 -13.93 13.69 4.89
CA LYS A 132 -14.33 14.82 4.07
C LYS A 132 -14.53 14.39 2.63
N PRO A 133 -15.46 15.04 1.90
CA PRO A 133 -15.58 14.84 0.46
C PRO A 133 -14.25 15.19 -0.24
N VAL A 134 -13.96 14.48 -1.32
CA VAL A 134 -12.81 14.82 -2.17
C VAL A 134 -13.07 16.16 -2.83
N ALA A 135 -12.13 17.09 -2.76
CA ALA A 135 -12.26 18.40 -3.36
C ALA A 135 -12.39 18.29 -4.89
N ALA A 136 -13.38 18.99 -5.46
CA ALA A 136 -13.60 19.01 -6.90
C ALA A 136 -12.42 19.67 -7.64
N ASP A 137 -11.88 20.76 -7.07
CA ASP A 137 -10.66 21.40 -7.56
C ASP A 137 -9.42 20.66 -7.07
N PRO A 138 -8.56 20.14 -7.97
CA PRO A 138 -7.31 19.46 -7.59
C PRO A 138 -6.38 20.30 -6.73
N MET A 139 -6.41 21.62 -6.86
CA MET A 139 -5.58 22.53 -6.03
C MET A 139 -6.01 22.55 -4.56
N ASN A 140 -7.24 22.16 -4.27
CA ASN A 140 -7.79 22.05 -2.92
C ASN A 140 -7.78 20.61 -2.39
N ASP A 141 -7.30 19.66 -3.19
CA ASP A 141 -7.12 18.26 -2.79
C ASP A 141 -5.75 18.08 -2.12
N THR A 142 -5.70 18.34 -0.83
CA THR A 142 -4.45 18.23 -0.06
C THR A 142 -3.88 16.83 -0.08
N TRP A 143 -4.71 15.80 0.13
CA TRP A 143 -4.26 14.41 0.09
C TRP A 143 -3.67 14.05 -1.29
N GLY A 144 -4.35 14.39 -2.38
CA GLY A 144 -3.88 14.11 -3.73
C GLY A 144 -2.52 14.78 -4.02
N ARG A 145 -2.33 16.02 -3.56
CA ARG A 145 -1.04 16.71 -3.72
C ARG A 145 0.07 16.10 -2.85
N GLN A 146 -0.24 15.76 -1.60
CA GLN A 146 0.74 15.18 -0.68
C GLN A 146 1.22 13.81 -1.15
N THR A 147 0.31 12.98 -1.65
CA THR A 147 0.63 11.60 -2.04
C THR A 147 1.13 11.46 -3.48
N ALA A 148 1.00 12.48 -4.32
CA ALA A 148 1.31 12.40 -5.75
C ALA A 148 2.70 11.83 -6.06
N ALA A 149 3.74 12.32 -5.38
CA ALA A 149 5.11 11.84 -5.60
C ALA A 149 5.33 10.41 -5.09
N PHE A 150 4.64 10.04 -4.00
CA PHE A 150 4.70 8.69 -3.45
C PHE A 150 4.05 7.66 -4.38
N VAL A 151 2.90 8.01 -4.99
CA VAL A 151 2.16 7.08 -5.86
C VAL A 151 2.71 6.99 -7.29
N ALA A 152 3.45 8.00 -7.73
CA ALA A 152 3.95 8.08 -9.09
C ALA A 152 4.73 6.83 -9.58
N PRO A 153 5.54 6.14 -8.77
CA PRO A 153 6.23 4.92 -9.18
C PRO A 153 5.38 3.65 -9.10
N LEU A 154 4.16 3.71 -8.55
CA LEU A 154 3.27 2.55 -8.42
C LEU A 154 2.48 2.31 -9.71
N ASP A 155 2.14 1.05 -9.99
CA ASP A 155 1.27 0.68 -11.12
C ASP A 155 -0.21 0.79 -10.73
N VAL A 156 -0.52 0.58 -9.45
CA VAL A 156 -1.87 0.65 -8.87
C VAL A 156 -1.82 1.33 -7.52
N VAL A 157 -2.74 2.22 -7.24
CA VAL A 157 -2.89 2.84 -5.92
C VAL A 157 -3.91 2.08 -5.09
N GLY A 158 -3.48 1.60 -3.92
CA GLY A 158 -4.38 0.99 -2.93
C GLY A 158 -4.96 2.06 -2.00
N TYR A 159 -6.29 2.18 -1.95
CA TYR A 159 -6.96 3.12 -1.06
C TYR A 159 -7.49 2.41 0.18
N ASN A 160 -6.92 2.70 1.34
CA ASN A 160 -7.45 2.26 2.62
C ASN A 160 -8.49 3.28 3.11
N TYR A 161 -9.73 2.81 3.34
CA TYR A 161 -10.88 3.58 3.85
C TYR A 161 -11.48 4.63 2.89
N MET A 162 -10.83 5.01 1.80
CA MET A 162 -11.17 6.18 0.97
C MET A 162 -11.94 5.85 -0.31
N VAL A 163 -13.02 5.08 -0.21
CA VAL A 163 -13.85 4.66 -1.36
C VAL A 163 -14.40 5.86 -2.17
N GLN A 164 -14.59 7.02 -1.52
CA GLN A 164 -15.08 8.25 -2.17
C GLN A 164 -14.09 8.80 -3.20
N ARG A 165 -12.81 8.39 -3.15
CA ARG A 165 -11.79 8.82 -4.11
C ARG A 165 -11.89 8.11 -5.46
N TYR A 166 -12.43 6.91 -5.52
CA TYR A 166 -12.43 6.09 -6.74
C TYR A 166 -13.01 6.82 -7.96
N ALA A 167 -14.17 7.47 -7.80
CA ALA A 167 -14.80 8.18 -8.91
C ALA A 167 -14.02 9.42 -9.37
N VAL A 168 -13.41 10.13 -8.41
CA VAL A 168 -12.67 11.37 -8.68
C VAL A 168 -11.29 11.05 -9.27
N ASP A 169 -10.54 10.17 -8.62
CA ASP A 169 -9.15 9.89 -9.00
C ASP A 169 -9.06 9.11 -10.32
N ARG A 170 -10.06 8.28 -10.66
CA ARG A 170 -10.14 7.64 -11.97
C ARG A 170 -10.09 8.63 -13.15
N THR A 171 -10.58 9.85 -12.96
CA THR A 171 -10.54 10.90 -14.00
C THR A 171 -9.24 11.70 -13.99
N ARG A 172 -8.52 11.71 -12.86
CA ARG A 172 -7.29 12.47 -12.67
C ARG A 172 -6.03 11.64 -12.93
N PHE A 173 -6.12 10.35 -12.62
CA PHE A 173 -5.03 9.36 -12.70
C PHE A 173 -5.59 8.11 -13.41
N PRO A 174 -5.79 8.17 -14.75
CA PRO A 174 -6.33 7.06 -15.53
C PRO A 174 -5.38 5.88 -15.64
#